data_74dd80f298fe82e7f7bed479cd1ec476
#
_entry.id   74dd80f298fe82e7f7bed479cd1ec476
#
_cell.length_a   1.000
_cell.length_b   1.000
_cell.length_c   1.000
_cell.angle_alpha   90.00
_cell.angle_beta   90.00
_cell.angle_gamma   90.00
#
_symmetry.space_group_name_H-M   'P 1'
#
loop_
_entity.id
_entity.type
_entity.pdbx_description
1 polymer ?
#
loop_
_entity_poly.entity_id
_entity_poly.type
_entity_poly.pdbx_seq_one_letter_code
_entity_poly.pdbx_strand_id
1 'polypeptide(L)'
;MPTNRPKAGGAKPQTLFQPPAGAQPLAARMRPRSLDEFVGQGHLVGERGPLRRSIARGHLASLLLWGPPGTGKTSLARLLAGEIGAHFSTVSAVMAGVADVRSLIAEAQDRIALHGTRTVLFLDEIHRFNKAQQDALLPHVEDGTITLVGATTENPYFEVNSALLSRMRVWRLEPLSDEDVATVVRRALEDEERGLAGSLGPDGGVSLAPDAFDHLVGLAGGDARAALNVLEGATALAEGEQIRDKDGKVAPRLEDIESAAQQRVLAYDRAGDGHYDTVSAFIKSLRGNDADAALYWLAAMIAAGEDQIGRAHV
;
A
#
# COMPACT_ATOMS: atom_id res chain seq x y z
N MET A 1 37.17 -41.70 -16.71
CA MET A 1 35.90 -41.61 -15.93
C MET A 1 35.88 -40.31 -15.19
N PRO A 2 35.00 -39.32 -15.57
CA PRO A 2 34.90 -38.08 -14.86
C PRO A 2 33.84 -38.20 -13.75
N THR A 3 34.25 -37.87 -12.53
CA THR A 3 33.44 -37.85 -11.32
C THR A 3 32.45 -36.70 -11.32
N ASN A 4 31.18 -37.06 -11.32
CA ASN A 4 30.06 -36.15 -11.26
C ASN A 4 29.94 -35.57 -9.82
N ARG A 5 30.25 -34.28 -9.61
CA ARG A 5 29.96 -33.58 -8.36
C ARG A 5 28.56 -32.98 -8.46
N PRO A 6 27.70 -33.21 -7.46
CA PRO A 6 26.38 -32.57 -7.43
C PRO A 6 26.52 -31.05 -7.19
N LYS A 7 25.81 -30.27 -8.00
CA LYS A 7 25.67 -28.82 -7.80
C LYS A 7 24.92 -28.58 -6.47
N ALA A 8 25.60 -27.93 -5.53
CA ALA A 8 24.99 -27.41 -4.32
C ALA A 8 23.95 -26.35 -4.70
N GLY A 9 22.70 -26.63 -4.45
CA GLY A 9 21.62 -25.67 -4.54
C GLY A 9 21.86 -24.57 -3.51
N GLY A 10 22.01 -23.33 -3.96
CA GLY A 10 22.18 -22.15 -3.11
C GLY A 10 20.95 -21.97 -2.22
N ALA A 11 21.10 -22.32 -0.94
CA ALA A 11 20.13 -21.95 0.08
C ALA A 11 20.07 -20.41 0.16
N LYS A 12 18.90 -19.83 -0.03
CA LYS A 12 18.66 -18.41 0.24
C LYS A 12 19.09 -18.13 1.68
N PRO A 13 19.77 -17.00 1.96
CA PRO A 13 20.11 -16.65 3.34
C PRO A 13 18.82 -16.54 4.13
N GLN A 14 18.62 -17.42 5.09
CA GLN A 14 17.56 -17.32 6.06
C GLN A 14 17.92 -16.14 6.98
N THR A 15 17.18 -15.06 6.87
CA THR A 15 17.26 -13.97 7.84
C THR A 15 16.81 -14.50 9.19
N LEU A 16 17.68 -14.44 10.18
CA LEU A 16 17.47 -14.92 11.57
C LEU A 16 16.29 -14.24 12.29
N PHE A 17 15.66 -13.24 11.65
CA PHE A 17 14.57 -12.44 12.19
C PHE A 17 13.44 -12.25 11.16
N GLN A 18 12.92 -13.32 10.59
CA GLN A 18 11.60 -13.24 9.97
C GLN A 18 10.56 -13.29 11.10
N PRO A 19 9.70 -12.26 11.23
CA PRO A 19 8.57 -12.37 12.14
C PRO A 19 7.74 -13.60 11.74
N PRO A 20 7.15 -14.33 12.69
CA PRO A 20 6.30 -15.48 12.39
C PRO A 20 5.22 -15.09 11.38
N ALA A 21 4.80 -16.02 10.53
CA ALA A 21 3.89 -15.75 9.41
C ALA A 21 2.57 -15.06 9.82
N GLY A 22 2.15 -15.16 11.08
CA GLY A 22 1.01 -14.43 11.66
C GLY A 22 1.30 -13.00 12.15
N ALA A 23 2.57 -12.55 12.16
CA ALA A 23 2.94 -11.24 12.67
C ALA A 23 2.83 -10.10 11.62
N GLN A 24 2.56 -10.43 10.36
CA GLN A 24 2.35 -9.41 9.34
C GLN A 24 0.88 -8.98 9.28
N PRO A 25 0.59 -7.66 9.13
CA PRO A 25 -0.78 -7.18 8.96
C PRO A 25 -1.51 -7.88 7.81
N LEU A 26 -2.80 -8.11 7.97
CA LEU A 26 -3.65 -8.78 6.98
C LEU A 26 -3.54 -8.14 5.59
N ALA A 27 -3.54 -6.81 5.53
CA ALA A 27 -3.35 -6.08 4.27
C ALA A 27 -2.00 -6.36 3.57
N ALA A 28 -0.97 -6.74 4.31
CA ALA A 28 0.33 -7.14 3.75
C ALA A 28 0.31 -8.60 3.28
N ARG A 29 -0.32 -9.49 4.03
CA ARG A 29 -0.48 -10.91 3.69
C ARG A 29 -1.36 -11.12 2.47
N MET A 30 -2.44 -10.35 2.36
CA MET A 30 -3.42 -10.43 1.27
C MET A 30 -3.00 -9.72 -0.02
N ARG A 31 -1.75 -9.26 -0.13
CA ARG A 31 -1.25 -8.68 -1.40
C ARG A 31 -1.35 -9.70 -2.53
N PRO A 32 -1.87 -9.31 -3.70
CA PRO A 32 -1.99 -10.21 -4.85
C PRO A 32 -0.61 -10.74 -5.27
N ARG A 33 -0.54 -12.03 -5.61
CA ARG A 33 0.67 -12.74 -6.05
C ARG A 33 0.81 -12.79 -7.58
N SER A 34 -0.29 -12.52 -8.30
CA SER A 34 -0.33 -12.48 -9.77
C SER A 34 -1.24 -11.35 -10.25
N LEU A 35 -1.15 -11.01 -11.54
CA LEU A 35 -2.06 -10.05 -12.16
C LEU A 35 -3.51 -10.55 -12.21
N ASP A 36 -3.74 -11.86 -12.15
CA ASP A 36 -5.08 -12.44 -12.13
C ASP A 36 -5.73 -12.38 -10.73
N GLU A 37 -4.90 -12.32 -9.68
CA GLU A 37 -5.37 -12.01 -8.33
C GLU A 37 -5.64 -10.51 -8.12
N PHE A 38 -5.10 -9.64 -8.99
CA PHE A 38 -5.21 -8.21 -8.83
C PHE A 38 -6.63 -7.73 -9.14
N VAL A 39 -7.30 -7.19 -8.15
CA VAL A 39 -8.70 -6.76 -8.24
C VAL A 39 -8.78 -5.31 -8.70
N GLY A 40 -9.78 -5.01 -9.53
CA GLY A 40 -10.00 -3.68 -10.07
C GLY A 40 -9.02 -3.31 -11.20
N GLN A 41 -9.02 -2.03 -11.58
CA GLN A 41 -8.14 -1.43 -12.60
C GLN A 41 -8.17 -2.16 -13.97
N GLY A 42 -9.31 -2.69 -14.36
CA GLY A 42 -9.46 -3.46 -15.61
C GLY A 42 -9.01 -2.70 -16.86
N HIS A 43 -9.13 -1.37 -16.86
CA HIS A 43 -8.65 -0.49 -17.93
C HIS A 43 -7.12 -0.51 -18.09
N LEU A 44 -6.35 -0.87 -17.06
CA LEU A 44 -4.89 -0.95 -17.08
C LEU A 44 -4.39 -2.40 -17.24
N VAL A 45 -4.92 -3.32 -16.46
CA VAL A 45 -4.40 -4.69 -16.30
C VAL A 45 -5.37 -5.78 -16.73
N GLY A 46 -6.59 -5.45 -17.18
CA GLY A 46 -7.50 -6.42 -17.77
C GLY A 46 -6.89 -7.11 -19.01
N GLU A 47 -7.53 -8.10 -19.56
CA GLU A 47 -7.01 -8.91 -20.70
C GLU A 47 -6.50 -8.06 -21.86
N ARG A 48 -7.20 -6.96 -22.18
CA ARG A 48 -6.83 -6.01 -23.24
C ARG A 48 -6.10 -4.78 -22.70
N GLY A 49 -5.78 -4.76 -21.41
CA GLY A 49 -5.16 -3.62 -20.74
C GLY A 49 -3.76 -3.31 -21.29
N PRO A 50 -3.40 -2.01 -21.36
CA PRO A 50 -2.12 -1.59 -21.93
C PRO A 50 -0.91 -2.10 -21.15
N LEU A 51 -0.99 -2.20 -19.82
CA LEU A 51 0.09 -2.72 -18.99
C LEU A 51 0.25 -4.22 -19.19
N ARG A 52 -0.84 -5.00 -19.18
CA ARG A 52 -0.78 -6.45 -19.43
C ARG A 52 -0.18 -6.76 -20.80
N ARG A 53 -0.56 -6.03 -21.84
CA ARG A 53 0.02 -6.20 -23.18
C ARG A 53 1.50 -5.83 -23.27
N SER A 54 1.93 -4.81 -22.53
CA SER A 54 3.34 -4.41 -22.48
C SER A 54 4.21 -5.49 -21.85
N ILE A 55 3.74 -6.04 -20.73
CA ILE A 55 4.41 -7.09 -19.98
C ILE A 55 4.47 -8.41 -20.74
N ALA A 56 3.40 -8.79 -21.43
CA ALA A 56 3.38 -9.98 -22.30
C ALA A 56 4.48 -9.95 -23.38
N ARG A 57 4.99 -8.76 -23.70
CA ARG A 57 6.14 -8.56 -24.60
C ARG A 57 7.49 -8.48 -23.88
N GLY A 58 7.52 -8.73 -22.56
CA GLY A 58 8.72 -8.62 -21.74
C GLY A 58 9.23 -7.18 -21.55
N HIS A 59 8.38 -6.18 -21.78
CA HIS A 59 8.77 -4.77 -21.72
C HIS A 59 7.96 -4.00 -20.68
N LEU A 60 8.69 -3.34 -19.79
CA LEU A 60 8.14 -2.36 -18.84
C LEU A 60 8.88 -1.04 -18.99
N ALA A 61 8.21 -0.02 -19.50
CA ALA A 61 8.74 1.34 -19.52
C ALA A 61 8.57 1.97 -18.13
N SER A 62 9.36 2.99 -17.83
CA SER A 62 9.18 3.80 -16.63
C SER A 62 7.79 4.40 -16.61
N LEU A 63 7.14 4.36 -15.44
CA LEU A 63 5.75 4.78 -15.29
C LEU A 63 5.48 5.42 -13.93
N LEU A 64 4.43 6.20 -13.88
CA LEU A 64 3.92 6.84 -12.69
C LEU A 64 2.49 6.38 -12.43
N LEU A 65 2.28 5.79 -11.25
CA LEU A 65 0.97 5.34 -10.77
C LEU A 65 0.38 6.44 -9.87
N TRP A 66 -0.69 7.04 -10.31
CA TRP A 66 -1.38 8.11 -9.60
C TRP A 66 -2.79 7.69 -9.21
N GLY A 67 -3.21 7.96 -7.99
CA GLY A 67 -4.57 7.66 -7.54
C GLY A 67 -4.69 7.57 -6.02
N PRO A 68 -5.90 7.41 -5.49
CA PRO A 68 -6.19 7.36 -4.06
C PRO A 68 -5.42 6.27 -3.33
N PRO A 69 -5.28 6.36 -2.00
CA PRO A 69 -4.70 5.29 -1.19
C PRO A 69 -5.48 3.98 -1.36
N GLY A 70 -4.85 2.85 -1.07
CA GLY A 70 -5.49 1.53 -1.10
C GLY A 70 -5.89 0.96 -2.46
N THR A 71 -5.68 1.69 -3.57
CA THR A 71 -6.02 1.26 -4.95
C THR A 71 -5.04 0.24 -5.55
N GLY A 72 -3.99 -0.14 -4.81
CA GLY A 72 -3.05 -1.19 -5.22
C GLY A 72 -1.79 -0.71 -5.94
N LYS A 73 -1.42 0.58 -5.93
CA LYS A 73 -0.21 1.13 -6.61
C LYS A 73 1.05 0.32 -6.32
N THR A 74 1.38 0.10 -5.06
CA THR A 74 2.57 -0.66 -4.64
C THR A 74 2.48 -2.13 -5.04
N SER A 75 1.30 -2.75 -4.93
CA SER A 75 1.07 -4.14 -5.32
C SER A 75 1.23 -4.31 -6.82
N LEU A 76 0.65 -3.40 -7.61
CA LEU A 76 0.77 -3.41 -9.06
C LEU A 76 2.24 -3.27 -9.50
N ALA A 77 2.98 -2.30 -8.95
CA ALA A 77 4.40 -2.12 -9.26
C ALA A 77 5.23 -3.39 -9.02
N ARG A 78 4.98 -4.08 -7.91
CA ARG A 78 5.66 -5.33 -7.57
C ARG A 78 5.31 -6.47 -8.52
N LEU A 79 4.04 -6.61 -8.88
CA LEU A 79 3.59 -7.61 -9.86
C LEU A 79 4.22 -7.37 -11.23
N LEU A 80 4.20 -6.11 -11.70
CA LEU A 80 4.78 -5.74 -12.99
C LEU A 80 6.29 -6.07 -13.06
N ALA A 81 7.02 -5.83 -11.98
CA ALA A 81 8.45 -6.19 -11.90
C ALA A 81 8.66 -7.72 -11.92
N GLY A 82 7.82 -8.46 -11.18
CA GLY A 82 7.86 -9.92 -11.15
C GLY A 82 7.61 -10.56 -12.51
N GLU A 83 6.60 -10.08 -13.24
CA GLU A 83 6.23 -10.57 -14.55
C GLU A 83 7.35 -10.44 -15.62
N ILE A 84 8.19 -9.42 -15.50
CA ILE A 84 9.33 -9.23 -16.41
C ILE A 84 10.65 -9.81 -15.85
N GLY A 85 10.58 -10.52 -14.71
CA GLY A 85 11.77 -11.10 -14.06
C GLY A 85 12.79 -10.06 -13.57
N ALA A 86 12.34 -8.83 -13.28
CA ALA A 86 13.23 -7.77 -12.79
C ALA A 86 13.38 -7.81 -11.26
N HIS A 87 14.53 -7.36 -10.78
CA HIS A 87 14.71 -7.11 -9.35
C HIS A 87 13.89 -5.91 -8.91
N PHE A 88 13.10 -6.06 -7.86
CA PHE A 88 12.26 -5.00 -7.30
C PHE A 88 12.93 -4.37 -6.09
N SER A 89 13.36 -3.11 -6.24
CA SER A 89 13.90 -2.28 -5.15
C SER A 89 12.88 -1.22 -4.75
N THR A 90 12.69 -1.00 -3.46
CA THR A 90 11.74 -0.01 -2.94
C THR A 90 12.46 1.10 -2.21
N VAL A 91 12.09 2.33 -2.50
CA VAL A 91 12.56 3.53 -1.79
C VAL A 91 11.36 4.29 -1.25
N SER A 92 11.40 4.64 0.02
CA SER A 92 10.45 5.58 0.60
C SER A 92 11.01 7.00 0.46
N ALA A 93 10.25 7.86 -0.22
CA ALA A 93 10.65 9.25 -0.43
C ALA A 93 10.79 10.04 0.90
N VAL A 94 10.12 9.58 1.95
CA VAL A 94 10.16 10.23 3.29
C VAL A 94 11.51 10.04 3.97
N MET A 95 12.19 8.90 3.73
CA MET A 95 13.38 8.51 4.48
C MET A 95 14.68 8.55 3.65
N ALA A 96 14.60 8.56 2.33
CA ALA A 96 15.76 8.43 1.47
C ALA A 96 16.38 9.78 1.08
N GLY A 97 17.69 9.91 1.29
CA GLY A 97 18.50 11.01 0.78
C GLY A 97 19.03 10.75 -0.64
N VAL A 98 19.69 11.75 -1.25
CA VAL A 98 20.37 11.60 -2.55
C VAL A 98 21.44 10.50 -2.51
N ALA A 99 22.09 10.30 -1.36
CA ALA A 99 23.11 9.26 -1.19
C ALA A 99 22.50 7.84 -1.31
N ASP A 100 21.32 7.63 -0.73
CA ASP A 100 20.62 6.34 -0.79
C ASP A 100 20.18 6.01 -2.22
N VAL A 101 19.68 7.02 -2.96
CA VAL A 101 19.34 6.89 -4.38
C VAL A 101 20.57 6.48 -5.19
N ARG A 102 21.73 7.11 -4.96
CA ARG A 102 22.99 6.77 -5.66
C ARG A 102 23.48 5.36 -5.35
N SER A 103 23.36 4.92 -4.08
CA SER A 103 23.72 3.54 -3.70
C SER A 103 22.87 2.51 -4.44
N LEU A 104 21.56 2.72 -4.49
CA LEU A 104 20.65 1.83 -5.21
C LEU A 104 20.88 1.79 -6.72
N ILE A 105 21.29 2.93 -7.31
CA ILE A 105 21.67 3.00 -8.72
C ILE A 105 22.95 2.19 -8.96
N ALA A 106 23.96 2.33 -8.10
CA ALA A 106 25.20 1.55 -8.19
C ALA A 106 24.90 0.04 -8.10
N GLU A 107 24.07 -0.38 -7.14
CA GLU A 107 23.63 -1.77 -7.04
C GLU A 107 22.87 -2.24 -8.29
N ALA A 108 22.07 -1.38 -8.92
CA ALA A 108 21.36 -1.71 -10.15
C ALA A 108 22.35 -1.90 -11.33
N GLN A 109 23.38 -1.06 -11.43
CA GLN A 109 24.45 -1.18 -12.42
C GLN A 109 25.22 -2.49 -12.23
N ASP A 110 25.64 -2.80 -11.01
CA ASP A 110 26.33 -4.05 -10.69
C ASP A 110 25.47 -5.28 -11.04
N ARG A 111 24.16 -5.20 -10.74
CA ARG A 111 23.23 -6.29 -11.03
C ARG A 111 23.07 -6.53 -12.53
N ILE A 112 23.02 -5.48 -13.33
CA ILE A 112 23.01 -5.61 -14.79
C ILE A 112 24.33 -6.19 -15.28
N ALA A 113 25.46 -5.67 -14.80
CA ALA A 113 26.79 -6.09 -15.23
C ALA A 113 27.11 -7.56 -14.88
N LEU A 114 26.73 -8.00 -13.68
CA LEU A 114 27.06 -9.33 -13.16
C LEU A 114 26.02 -10.41 -13.53
N HIS A 115 24.76 -10.04 -13.65
CA HIS A 115 23.65 -10.99 -13.77
C HIS A 115 22.73 -10.75 -14.97
N GLY A 116 22.90 -9.66 -15.71
CA GLY A 116 21.98 -9.27 -16.79
C GLY A 116 20.55 -8.95 -16.31
N THR A 117 20.37 -8.79 -15.00
CA THR A 117 19.04 -8.60 -14.39
C THR A 117 18.72 -7.11 -14.27
N ARG A 118 17.61 -6.70 -14.86
CA ARG A 118 17.10 -5.32 -14.76
C ARG A 118 16.58 -5.01 -13.36
N THR A 119 16.63 -3.74 -12.98
CA THR A 119 16.06 -3.27 -11.70
C THR A 119 14.85 -2.38 -11.96
N VAL A 120 13.74 -2.72 -11.34
CA VAL A 120 12.59 -1.83 -11.17
C VAL A 120 12.76 -1.11 -9.84
N LEU A 121 12.97 0.20 -9.90
CA LEU A 121 13.03 1.05 -8.73
C LEU A 121 11.63 1.60 -8.46
N PHE A 122 11.02 1.15 -7.36
CA PHE A 122 9.73 1.66 -6.90
C PHE A 122 9.93 2.80 -5.92
N LEU A 123 9.41 3.96 -6.25
CA LEU A 123 9.47 5.16 -5.43
C LEU A 123 8.06 5.51 -4.94
N ASP A 124 7.80 5.18 -3.68
CA ASP A 124 6.51 5.51 -3.05
C ASP A 124 6.50 6.99 -2.64
N GLU A 125 5.34 7.63 -2.83
CA GLU A 125 5.11 9.05 -2.57
C GLU A 125 6.18 9.96 -3.22
N ILE A 126 6.39 9.78 -4.54
CA ILE A 126 7.43 10.49 -5.32
C ILE A 126 7.36 12.01 -5.19
N HIS A 127 6.18 12.57 -4.90
CA HIS A 127 5.98 14.00 -4.68
C HIS A 127 6.75 14.55 -3.47
N ARG A 128 7.16 13.68 -2.53
CA ARG A 128 7.98 14.06 -1.37
C ARG A 128 9.47 14.17 -1.69
N PHE A 129 9.90 13.71 -2.86
CA PHE A 129 11.26 13.95 -3.33
C PHE A 129 11.41 15.40 -3.80
N ASN A 130 12.42 16.08 -3.29
CA ASN A 130 12.76 17.39 -3.80
C ASN A 130 13.32 17.31 -5.24
N LYS A 131 13.41 18.47 -5.91
CA LYS A 131 13.84 18.56 -7.29
C LYS A 131 15.21 17.91 -7.53
N ALA A 132 16.18 18.13 -6.64
CA ALA A 132 17.53 17.55 -6.79
C ALA A 132 17.53 16.01 -6.67
N GLN A 133 16.67 15.44 -5.83
CA GLN A 133 16.50 13.99 -5.72
C GLN A 133 15.85 13.41 -6.97
N GLN A 134 14.83 14.09 -7.52
CA GLN A 134 14.20 13.68 -8.78
C GLN A 134 15.16 13.82 -9.97
N ASP A 135 15.94 14.89 -10.02
CA ASP A 135 16.95 15.12 -11.09
C ASP A 135 18.04 14.06 -11.06
N ALA A 136 18.42 13.55 -9.88
CA ALA A 136 19.42 12.47 -9.77
C ALA A 136 18.98 11.14 -10.41
N LEU A 137 17.68 10.94 -10.64
CA LEU A 137 17.15 9.73 -11.30
C LEU A 137 17.17 9.85 -12.83
N LEU A 138 17.15 11.07 -13.37
CA LEU A 138 16.98 11.32 -14.82
C LEU A 138 17.97 10.57 -15.70
N PRO A 139 19.30 10.63 -15.48
CA PRO A 139 20.27 9.93 -16.34
C PRO A 139 20.01 8.43 -16.39
N HIS A 140 19.65 7.83 -15.26
CA HIS A 140 19.51 6.39 -15.10
C HIS A 140 18.16 5.84 -15.60
N VAL A 141 17.15 6.72 -15.72
CA VAL A 141 15.90 6.43 -16.42
C VAL A 141 16.11 6.53 -17.93
N GLU A 142 16.93 7.49 -18.40
CA GLU A 142 17.23 7.70 -19.81
C GLU A 142 18.10 6.57 -20.39
N ASP A 143 19.14 6.16 -19.69
CA ASP A 143 20.06 5.12 -20.15
C ASP A 143 19.53 3.70 -19.92
N GLY A 144 18.40 3.56 -19.21
CA GLY A 144 17.77 2.27 -18.91
C GLY A 144 18.44 1.45 -17.80
N THR A 145 19.35 2.04 -17.04
CA THR A 145 19.95 1.43 -15.84
C THR A 145 18.86 1.00 -14.86
N ILE A 146 17.84 1.83 -14.70
CA ILE A 146 16.66 1.51 -13.90
C ILE A 146 15.38 1.71 -14.72
N THR A 147 14.37 0.89 -14.43
CA THR A 147 12.99 1.17 -14.78
C THR A 147 12.33 1.81 -13.57
N LEU A 148 11.98 3.10 -13.65
CA LEU A 148 11.37 3.81 -12.53
C LEU A 148 9.86 3.61 -12.52
N VAL A 149 9.34 3.15 -11.38
CA VAL A 149 7.90 3.12 -11.10
C VAL A 149 7.63 4.04 -9.93
N GLY A 150 7.16 5.25 -10.21
CA GLY A 150 6.72 6.20 -9.18
C GLY A 150 5.28 5.91 -8.74
N ALA A 151 4.97 6.19 -7.49
CA ALA A 151 3.60 6.20 -6.98
C ALA A 151 3.33 7.52 -6.25
N THR A 152 2.12 8.04 -6.39
CA THR A 152 1.68 9.27 -5.70
C THR A 152 0.16 9.28 -5.51
N THR A 153 -0.28 9.94 -4.44
CA THR A 153 -1.69 10.31 -4.22
C THR A 153 -1.99 11.70 -4.74
N GLU A 154 -0.97 12.54 -4.92
CA GLU A 154 -1.08 13.91 -5.38
C GLU A 154 -1.09 14.01 -6.92
N ASN A 155 -1.56 15.15 -7.46
CA ASN A 155 -1.55 15.37 -8.90
C ASN A 155 -0.11 15.49 -9.42
N PRO A 156 0.37 14.52 -10.22
CA PRO A 156 1.77 14.45 -10.61
C PRO A 156 2.24 15.63 -11.48
N TYR A 157 1.33 16.28 -12.15
CA TYR A 157 1.68 17.42 -13.03
C TYR A 157 2.10 18.68 -12.26
N PHE A 158 1.81 18.75 -10.96
CA PHE A 158 2.24 19.84 -10.10
C PHE A 158 3.47 19.50 -9.27
N GLU A 159 3.62 18.21 -8.90
CA GLU A 159 4.58 17.79 -7.88
C GLU A 159 5.83 17.09 -8.47
N VAL A 160 5.68 16.48 -9.64
CA VAL A 160 6.78 15.74 -10.25
C VAL A 160 7.46 16.60 -11.33
N ASN A 161 8.79 16.60 -11.33
CA ASN A 161 9.59 17.33 -12.32
C ASN A 161 9.16 16.97 -13.74
N SER A 162 8.91 17.99 -14.57
CA SER A 162 8.48 17.85 -15.96
C SER A 162 9.47 17.05 -16.81
N ALA A 163 10.78 17.15 -16.54
CA ALA A 163 11.80 16.36 -17.20
C ALA A 163 11.65 14.86 -16.91
N LEU A 164 11.28 14.49 -15.68
CA LEU A 164 11.02 13.11 -15.30
C LEU A 164 9.70 12.62 -15.90
N LEU A 165 8.63 13.43 -15.82
CA LEU A 165 7.32 13.12 -16.41
C LEU A 165 7.39 12.86 -17.92
N SER A 166 8.22 13.61 -18.65
CA SER A 166 8.37 13.43 -20.10
C SER A 166 8.95 12.05 -20.49
N ARG A 167 9.57 11.33 -19.55
CA ARG A 167 10.20 10.01 -19.71
C ARG A 167 9.39 8.87 -19.09
N MET A 168 8.27 9.20 -18.47
CA MET A 168 7.39 8.23 -17.79
C MET A 168 6.00 8.23 -18.42
N ARG A 169 5.32 7.10 -18.32
CA ARG A 169 3.90 7.01 -18.65
C ARG A 169 3.08 7.18 -17.39
N VAL A 170 2.20 8.18 -17.38
CA VAL A 170 1.30 8.41 -16.24
C VAL A 170 0.07 7.53 -16.39
N TRP A 171 -0.22 6.75 -15.36
CA TRP A 171 -1.40 5.90 -15.27
C TRP A 171 -2.19 6.25 -14.02
N ARG A 172 -3.48 6.55 -14.23
CA ARG A 172 -4.40 6.82 -13.14
C ARG A 172 -5.03 5.52 -12.66
N LEU A 173 -4.92 5.26 -11.35
CA LEU A 173 -5.69 4.23 -10.68
C LEU A 173 -6.96 4.87 -10.11
N GLU A 174 -8.07 4.19 -10.30
CA GLU A 174 -9.37 4.61 -9.80
C GLU A 174 -9.63 4.00 -8.42
N PRO A 175 -10.48 4.61 -7.59
CA PRO A 175 -10.99 3.94 -6.40
C PRO A 175 -11.56 2.57 -6.78
N LEU A 176 -11.41 1.59 -5.93
CA LEU A 176 -12.05 0.30 -6.14
C LEU A 176 -13.57 0.44 -6.02
N SER A 177 -14.31 -0.30 -6.80
CA SER A 177 -15.75 -0.42 -6.60
C SER A 177 -16.07 -1.20 -5.33
N ASP A 178 -17.28 -1.05 -4.80
CA ASP A 178 -17.73 -1.84 -3.64
C ASP A 178 -17.65 -3.35 -3.94
N GLU A 179 -17.91 -3.77 -5.16
CA GLU A 179 -17.79 -5.16 -5.59
C GLU A 179 -16.31 -5.64 -5.57
N ASP A 180 -15.37 -4.78 -5.98
CA ASP A 180 -13.95 -5.05 -5.92
C ASP A 180 -13.50 -5.20 -4.46
N VAL A 181 -13.90 -4.26 -3.59
CA VAL A 181 -13.60 -4.31 -2.15
C VAL A 181 -14.20 -5.56 -1.52
N ALA A 182 -15.47 -5.87 -1.83
CA ALA A 182 -16.14 -7.08 -1.36
C ALA A 182 -15.38 -8.35 -1.78
N THR A 183 -14.84 -8.37 -3.00
CA THR A 183 -14.01 -9.48 -3.48
C THR A 183 -12.74 -9.64 -2.66
N VAL A 184 -12.05 -8.55 -2.33
CA VAL A 184 -10.85 -8.57 -1.49
C VAL A 184 -11.17 -9.05 -0.08
N VAL A 185 -12.27 -8.56 0.51
CA VAL A 185 -12.73 -8.96 1.86
C VAL A 185 -13.10 -10.45 1.89
N ARG A 186 -13.88 -10.95 0.91
CA ARG A 186 -14.21 -12.38 0.84
C ARG A 186 -12.96 -13.27 0.76
N ARG A 187 -12.02 -12.91 -0.11
CA ARG A 187 -10.73 -13.62 -0.19
C ARG A 187 -9.99 -13.62 1.14
N ALA A 188 -10.00 -12.52 1.87
CA ALA A 188 -9.36 -12.45 3.17
C ALA A 188 -10.04 -13.33 4.24
N LEU A 189 -11.35 -13.50 4.15
CA LEU A 189 -12.10 -14.41 5.03
C LEU A 189 -11.88 -15.89 4.69
N GLU A 190 -11.70 -16.23 3.41
CA GLU A 190 -11.66 -17.60 2.88
C GLU A 190 -10.24 -18.18 2.72
N ASP A 191 -9.22 -17.34 2.57
CA ASP A 191 -7.83 -17.79 2.35
C ASP A 191 -7.23 -18.39 3.63
N GLU A 192 -6.93 -19.69 3.59
CA GLU A 192 -6.39 -20.43 4.74
C GLU A 192 -4.91 -20.10 5.01
N GLU A 193 -4.15 -19.72 3.98
CA GLU A 193 -2.71 -19.47 4.09
C GLU A 193 -2.41 -18.02 4.51
N ARG A 194 -3.10 -17.05 3.91
CA ARG A 194 -2.81 -15.61 4.03
C ARG A 194 -3.89 -14.84 4.79
N GLY A 195 -5.10 -15.36 4.73
CA GLY A 195 -6.29 -14.73 5.27
C GLY A 195 -6.56 -15.05 6.73
N LEU A 196 -7.83 -15.07 7.06
CA LEU A 196 -8.34 -15.30 8.40
C LEU A 196 -8.87 -16.72 8.61
N ALA A 197 -9.08 -17.50 7.55
CA ALA A 197 -9.63 -18.85 7.65
C ALA A 197 -8.73 -19.81 8.45
N GLY A 198 -7.40 -19.69 8.33
CA GLY A 198 -6.45 -20.54 9.04
C GLY A 198 -5.76 -19.91 10.25
N SER A 199 -6.04 -18.62 10.54
CA SER A 199 -5.25 -17.86 11.53
C SER A 199 -5.65 -18.09 12.99
N LEU A 200 -6.81 -18.66 13.25
CA LEU A 200 -7.44 -18.79 14.59
C LEU A 200 -7.52 -20.24 15.10
N GLY A 201 -6.66 -21.13 14.60
CA GLY A 201 -6.61 -22.55 14.99
C GLY A 201 -7.35 -23.47 14.00
N PRO A 202 -7.28 -24.82 14.22
CA PRO A 202 -7.79 -25.81 13.27
C PRO A 202 -9.31 -25.77 13.05
N ASP A 203 -10.07 -25.27 14.01
CA ASP A 203 -11.51 -25.03 13.89
C ASP A 203 -11.82 -23.52 13.77
N GLY A 204 -10.77 -22.72 13.51
CA GLY A 204 -10.83 -21.28 13.47
C GLY A 204 -11.30 -20.74 12.13
N GLY A 205 -11.62 -19.47 12.14
CA GLY A 205 -12.04 -18.70 10.97
C GLY A 205 -12.85 -17.50 11.44
N VAL A 206 -13.16 -16.64 10.51
CA VAL A 206 -13.98 -15.45 10.75
C VAL A 206 -15.22 -15.55 9.89
N SER A 207 -16.37 -15.27 10.47
CA SER A 207 -17.63 -15.09 9.76
C SER A 207 -18.15 -13.70 9.98
N LEU A 208 -18.64 -13.05 8.93
CA LEU A 208 -19.31 -11.76 9.02
C LEU A 208 -20.80 -11.94 8.66
N ALA A 209 -21.68 -11.36 9.47
CA ALA A 209 -23.07 -11.20 9.10
C ALA A 209 -23.18 -10.27 7.87
N PRO A 210 -24.19 -10.46 7.00
CA PRO A 210 -24.31 -9.67 5.76
C PRO A 210 -24.30 -8.15 6.00
N ASP A 211 -24.97 -7.67 7.03
CA ASP A 211 -25.01 -6.25 7.42
C ASP A 211 -23.65 -5.71 7.83
N ALA A 212 -22.87 -6.45 8.64
CA ALA A 212 -21.52 -6.10 9.02
C ALA A 212 -20.55 -6.12 7.81
N PHE A 213 -20.74 -7.09 6.88
CA PHE A 213 -19.97 -7.18 5.65
C PHE A 213 -20.22 -5.97 4.74
N ASP A 214 -21.49 -5.65 4.47
CA ASP A 214 -21.88 -4.54 3.61
C ASP A 214 -21.44 -3.20 4.21
N HIS A 215 -21.54 -3.06 5.52
CA HIS A 215 -21.06 -1.88 6.23
C HIS A 215 -19.55 -1.70 6.12
N LEU A 216 -18.78 -2.77 6.32
CA LEU A 216 -17.32 -2.77 6.13
C LEU A 216 -16.91 -2.32 4.73
N VAL A 217 -17.59 -2.86 3.70
CA VAL A 217 -17.34 -2.51 2.30
C VAL A 217 -17.62 -1.03 2.05
N GLY A 218 -18.76 -0.53 2.54
CA GLY A 218 -19.13 0.88 2.39
C GLY A 218 -18.15 1.83 3.11
N LEU A 219 -17.74 1.49 4.34
CA LEU A 219 -16.75 2.29 5.10
C LEU A 219 -15.38 2.37 4.43
N ALA A 220 -15.02 1.38 3.63
CA ALA A 220 -13.72 1.36 2.94
C ALA A 220 -13.59 2.44 1.88
N GLY A 221 -14.69 2.89 1.27
CA GLY A 221 -14.68 3.96 0.27
C GLY A 221 -13.74 3.72 -0.91
N GLY A 222 -13.61 2.46 -1.36
CA GLY A 222 -12.72 2.07 -2.45
C GLY A 222 -11.24 1.84 -2.06
N ASP A 223 -10.91 1.83 -0.75
CA ASP A 223 -9.58 1.55 -0.20
C ASP A 223 -9.52 0.12 0.35
N ALA A 224 -8.96 -0.83 -0.42
CA ALA A 224 -8.81 -2.22 0.02
C ALA A 224 -7.93 -2.37 1.27
N ARG A 225 -6.93 -1.52 1.46
CA ARG A 225 -6.08 -1.54 2.67
C ARG A 225 -6.89 -1.14 3.90
N ALA A 226 -7.76 -0.15 3.72
CA ALA A 226 -8.68 0.28 4.75
C ALA A 226 -9.60 -0.86 5.19
N ALA A 227 -10.27 -1.51 4.24
CA ALA A 227 -11.15 -2.63 4.50
C ALA A 227 -10.44 -3.75 5.28
N LEU A 228 -9.25 -4.16 4.82
CA LEU A 228 -8.50 -5.24 5.46
C LEU A 228 -8.00 -4.88 6.87
N ASN A 229 -7.59 -3.63 7.10
CA ASN A 229 -7.17 -3.19 8.42
C ASN A 229 -8.34 -3.11 9.41
N VAL A 230 -9.51 -2.64 8.96
CA VAL A 230 -10.73 -2.62 9.79
C VAL A 230 -11.19 -4.04 10.09
N LEU A 231 -11.17 -4.94 9.09
CA LEU A 231 -11.50 -6.35 9.29
C LEU A 231 -10.58 -7.02 10.32
N GLU A 232 -9.28 -6.80 10.23
CA GLU A 232 -8.28 -7.33 11.17
C GLU A 232 -8.52 -6.81 12.59
N GLY A 233 -8.76 -5.49 12.74
CA GLY A 233 -9.06 -4.86 14.02
C GLY A 233 -10.36 -5.36 14.65
N ALA A 234 -11.43 -5.43 13.86
CA ALA A 234 -12.73 -5.94 14.33
C ALA A 234 -12.65 -7.42 14.74
N THR A 235 -11.88 -8.22 14.00
CA THR A 235 -11.62 -9.62 14.35
C THR A 235 -10.91 -9.73 15.70
N ALA A 236 -9.90 -8.89 15.95
CA ALA A 236 -9.16 -8.89 17.21
C ALA A 236 -10.06 -8.46 18.39
N LEU A 237 -10.97 -7.48 18.19
CA LEU A 237 -11.94 -7.08 19.20
C LEU A 237 -12.90 -8.22 19.54
N ALA A 238 -13.51 -8.84 18.53
CA ALA A 238 -14.45 -9.95 18.71
C ALA A 238 -13.78 -11.18 19.34
N GLU A 239 -12.52 -11.46 19.00
CA GLU A 239 -11.74 -12.55 19.61
C GLU A 239 -11.47 -12.27 21.09
N GLY A 240 -11.10 -11.02 21.45
CA GLY A 240 -10.90 -10.60 22.84
C GLY A 240 -12.14 -10.73 23.70
N GLU A 241 -13.31 -10.49 23.13
CA GLU A 241 -14.63 -10.65 23.78
C GLU A 241 -15.20 -12.06 23.65
N GLN A 242 -14.50 -12.98 23.00
CA GLN A 242 -14.93 -14.35 22.73
C GLN A 242 -16.25 -14.47 21.96
N ILE A 243 -16.53 -13.50 21.09
CA ILE A 243 -17.73 -13.49 20.25
C ILE A 243 -17.57 -14.52 19.13
N ARG A 244 -18.45 -15.51 19.11
CA ARG A 244 -18.42 -16.59 18.13
C ARG A 244 -19.81 -16.88 17.56
N ASP A 245 -19.82 -17.36 16.33
CA ASP A 245 -21.04 -17.86 15.70
C ASP A 245 -21.36 -19.30 16.18
N LYS A 246 -22.46 -19.85 15.62
CA LYS A 246 -22.92 -21.22 15.92
C LYS A 246 -21.91 -22.33 15.50
N ASP A 247 -21.01 -22.01 14.57
CA ASP A 247 -20.01 -22.92 14.04
C ASP A 247 -18.64 -22.72 14.76
N GLY A 248 -18.60 -21.88 15.81
CA GLY A 248 -17.41 -21.59 16.62
C GLY A 248 -16.44 -20.59 16.02
N LYS A 249 -16.74 -20.02 14.85
CA LYS A 249 -15.91 -19.00 14.19
C LYS A 249 -16.02 -17.67 14.92
N VAL A 250 -14.95 -16.87 14.91
CA VAL A 250 -15.00 -15.50 15.41
C VAL A 250 -15.97 -14.69 14.56
N ALA A 251 -16.92 -14.02 15.19
CA ALA A 251 -18.02 -13.33 14.50
C ALA A 251 -18.08 -11.84 14.87
N PRO A 252 -17.21 -11.00 14.25
CA PRO A 252 -17.27 -9.55 14.49
C PRO A 252 -18.65 -9.00 14.16
N ARG A 253 -19.17 -8.21 15.09
CA ARG A 253 -20.47 -7.51 14.93
C ARG A 253 -20.27 -6.17 14.23
N LEU A 254 -21.36 -5.54 13.84
CA LEU A 254 -21.36 -4.19 13.28
C LEU A 254 -20.62 -3.20 14.19
N GLU A 255 -20.86 -3.27 15.50
CA GLU A 255 -20.21 -2.43 16.53
C GLU A 255 -18.69 -2.58 16.56
N ASP A 256 -18.18 -3.80 16.34
CA ASP A 256 -16.74 -4.09 16.29
C ASP A 256 -16.11 -3.48 15.03
N ILE A 257 -16.83 -3.52 13.90
CA ILE A 257 -16.42 -2.85 12.65
C ILE A 257 -16.34 -1.32 12.84
N GLU A 258 -17.36 -0.71 13.42
CA GLU A 258 -17.40 0.73 13.70
C GLU A 258 -16.27 1.15 14.65
N SER A 259 -16.07 0.39 15.74
CA SER A 259 -15.01 0.64 16.71
C SER A 259 -13.62 0.54 16.09
N ALA A 260 -13.37 -0.48 15.26
CA ALA A 260 -12.11 -0.64 14.54
C ALA A 260 -11.86 0.48 13.52
N ALA A 261 -12.91 0.93 12.84
CA ALA A 261 -12.82 2.06 11.90
C ALA A 261 -12.49 3.38 12.61
N GLN A 262 -13.12 3.66 13.76
CA GLN A 262 -12.84 4.85 14.58
C GLN A 262 -11.41 4.85 15.13
N GLN A 263 -10.93 3.73 15.65
CA GLN A 263 -9.55 3.60 16.13
C GLN A 263 -8.53 3.88 15.02
N ARG A 264 -8.84 3.50 13.78
CA ARG A 264 -7.99 3.78 12.63
C ARG A 264 -7.89 5.27 12.33
N VAL A 265 -9.00 6.00 12.34
CA VAL A 265 -8.99 7.46 12.12
C VAL A 265 -8.09 8.15 13.15
N LEU A 266 -8.25 7.80 14.43
CA LEU A 266 -7.43 8.35 15.52
C LEU A 266 -5.95 7.97 15.41
N ALA A 267 -5.62 6.78 14.91
CA ALA A 267 -4.24 6.33 14.72
C ALA A 267 -3.57 7.01 13.51
N TYR A 268 -4.32 7.27 12.44
CA TYR A 268 -3.85 7.98 11.25
C TYR A 268 -3.50 9.44 11.57
N ASP A 269 -4.32 10.11 12.34
CA ASP A 269 -4.07 11.49 12.79
C ASP A 269 -2.80 11.63 13.65
N ARG A 270 -2.43 10.58 14.42
CA ARG A 270 -1.18 10.59 15.21
C ARG A 270 0.09 10.43 14.37
N ALA A 271 0.00 9.94 13.14
CA ALA A 271 1.17 9.64 12.30
C ALA A 271 1.69 10.82 11.45
N GLY A 272 1.08 12.00 11.51
CA GLY A 272 1.73 13.24 11.13
C GLY A 272 1.22 14.05 9.95
N ASP A 273 0.41 13.52 9.03
CA ASP A 273 -0.12 14.34 7.92
C ASP A 273 -1.53 14.90 8.24
N GLY A 274 -2.34 14.16 8.99
CA GLY A 274 -3.64 14.61 9.47
C GLY A 274 -3.56 15.80 10.43
N HIS A 275 -2.46 15.90 11.21
CA HIS A 275 -2.21 17.03 12.11
C HIS A 275 -2.21 18.37 11.36
N TYR A 276 -1.43 18.49 10.29
CA TYR A 276 -1.33 19.74 9.51
C TYR A 276 -2.64 20.09 8.79
N ASP A 277 -3.36 19.09 8.30
CA ASP A 277 -4.66 19.29 7.65
C ASP A 277 -5.74 19.72 8.64
N THR A 278 -5.78 19.11 9.82
CA THR A 278 -6.72 19.45 10.89
C THR A 278 -6.42 20.83 11.47
N VAL A 279 -5.16 21.16 11.73
CA VAL A 279 -4.74 22.50 12.15
C VAL A 279 -5.05 23.54 11.06
N SER A 280 -4.79 23.24 9.80
CA SER A 280 -5.10 24.12 8.67
C SER A 280 -6.59 24.36 8.52
N ALA A 281 -7.42 23.31 8.68
CA ALA A 281 -8.87 23.41 8.66
C ALA A 281 -9.40 24.24 9.82
N PHE A 282 -8.86 24.05 11.03
CA PHE A 282 -9.18 24.85 12.22
C PHE A 282 -8.86 26.33 12.01
N ILE A 283 -7.64 26.65 11.52
CA ILE A 283 -7.22 28.04 11.24
C ILE A 283 -8.11 28.66 10.16
N LYS A 284 -8.45 27.92 9.10
CA LYS A 284 -9.36 28.40 8.03
C LYS A 284 -10.77 28.67 8.57
N SER A 285 -11.28 27.83 9.45
CA SER A 285 -12.59 28.02 10.11
C SER A 285 -12.60 29.28 10.98
N LEU A 286 -11.52 29.51 11.75
CA LEU A 286 -11.36 30.76 12.54
C LEU A 286 -11.31 32.00 11.64
N ARG A 287 -10.54 31.97 10.55
CA ARG A 287 -10.46 33.07 9.59
C ARG A 287 -11.76 33.30 8.83
N GLY A 288 -12.52 32.24 8.57
CA GLY A 288 -13.83 32.28 7.94
C GLY A 288 -14.96 32.70 8.88
N ASN A 289 -14.67 32.92 10.17
CA ASN A 289 -15.66 33.22 11.21
C ASN A 289 -16.76 32.14 11.35
N ASP A 290 -16.43 30.89 11.07
CA ASP A 290 -17.30 29.73 11.20
C ASP A 290 -17.02 29.05 12.56
N ALA A 291 -17.85 29.45 13.57
CA ALA A 291 -17.66 28.99 14.94
C ALA A 291 -17.96 27.48 15.09
N ASP A 292 -18.93 26.94 14.35
CA ASP A 292 -19.32 25.54 14.45
C ASP A 292 -18.25 24.64 13.85
N ALA A 293 -17.71 24.99 12.69
CA ALA A 293 -16.59 24.28 12.09
C ALA A 293 -15.32 24.39 12.96
N ALA A 294 -15.05 25.55 13.55
CA ALA A 294 -13.90 25.72 14.45
C ALA A 294 -14.01 24.84 15.70
N LEU A 295 -15.19 24.76 16.33
CA LEU A 295 -15.44 23.87 17.47
C LEU A 295 -15.32 22.41 17.10
N TYR A 296 -15.81 22.00 15.93
CA TYR A 296 -15.67 20.65 15.42
C TYR A 296 -14.20 20.24 15.27
N TRP A 297 -13.40 21.06 14.58
CA TRP A 297 -11.98 20.77 14.38
C TRP A 297 -11.18 20.80 15.67
N LEU A 298 -11.52 21.70 16.62
CA LEU A 298 -10.91 21.73 17.94
C LEU A 298 -11.22 20.45 18.73
N ALA A 299 -12.47 20.00 18.71
CA ALA A 299 -12.88 18.76 19.39
C ALA A 299 -12.16 17.55 18.78
N ALA A 300 -12.03 17.48 17.45
CA ALA A 300 -11.29 16.45 16.75
C ALA A 300 -9.80 16.42 17.16
N MET A 301 -9.15 17.59 17.28
CA MET A 301 -7.76 17.71 17.74
C MET A 301 -7.60 17.26 19.21
N ILE A 302 -8.54 17.57 20.07
CA ILE A 302 -8.54 17.13 21.47
C ILE A 302 -8.71 15.62 21.57
N ALA A 303 -9.65 15.05 20.81
CA ALA A 303 -9.89 13.60 20.77
C ALA A 303 -8.69 12.82 20.21
N ALA A 304 -7.96 13.41 19.25
CA ALA A 304 -6.72 12.84 18.71
C ALA A 304 -5.53 12.90 19.70
N GLY A 305 -5.69 13.55 20.86
CA GLY A 305 -4.64 13.63 21.90
C GLY A 305 -3.55 14.66 21.61
N GLU A 306 -3.86 15.68 20.84
CA GLU A 306 -2.99 16.80 20.54
C GLU A 306 -2.55 17.57 21.80
N ASP A 307 -1.28 17.96 21.86
CA ASP A 307 -0.75 18.72 23.00
C ASP A 307 -1.39 20.12 23.08
N GLN A 308 -1.97 20.42 24.24
CA GLN A 308 -2.68 21.68 24.47
C GLN A 308 -1.73 22.90 24.51
N ILE A 309 -0.44 22.71 24.77
CA ILE A 309 0.56 23.78 24.88
C ILE A 309 0.94 24.34 23.51
N GLY A 310 1.00 23.51 22.46
CA GLY A 310 1.30 23.93 21.08
C GLY A 310 0.25 24.89 20.49
N ARG A 311 -0.96 24.94 21.03
CA ARG A 311 -2.07 25.78 20.54
C ARG A 311 -1.99 27.25 20.95
N ALA A 312 -1.20 27.56 21.96
CA ALA A 312 -1.04 28.95 22.45
C ALA A 312 -0.08 29.80 21.59
N HIS A 313 0.59 29.18 20.60
CA HIS A 313 1.60 29.82 19.75
C HIS A 313 1.21 29.93 18.26
N VAL A 314 -0.08 29.69 17.90
CA VAL A 314 -0.58 29.83 16.54
C VAL A 314 -1.42 31.09 16.36
#